data_43f4040f0d3940f22ee3e5474f9c2d5e
#
_entry.id   43f4040f0d3940f22ee3e5474f9c2d5e
#
_cell.length_a   1.000
_cell.length_b   1.000
_cell.length_c   1.000
_cell.angle_alpha   90.00
_cell.angle_beta   90.00
_cell.angle_gamma   90.00
#
_symmetry.space_group_name_H-M   'P 1'
#
loop_
_entity.id
_entity.type
_entity.pdbx_description
1 polymer ?
#
loop_
_entity_poly.entity_id
_entity_poly.type
_entity_poly.pdbx_seq_one_letter_code
_entity_poly.pdbx_strand_id
1 'polypeptide(L)'
;LLASLGDWEITHLMHPEAEEAVANGRALQADAVLFYDMGGYTFADDWVTSRPPSEAFRRAIVERFASGRGAVAMHHALAGWADWPEWHDMLGGRFLYTPGEVRGVPQLDSGYRHDVEYTASVVADHPVTAGIPREFTVTDELYLAEIFEAEVEPLVRSDYGFTRDNFYSAALGISGTLYSREGWDHPPGSNCVAWHKRVTPPGSSGAPLVYLQFGDDPKTYTNPHVRRMLANALAFVAGEPA
;
A
#
# COMPACT_ATOMS: atom_id res chain seq x y z
N LEU A 1 -16.89 6.28 3.67
CA LEU A 1 -16.52 4.88 3.49
C LEU A 1 -16.37 4.15 4.83
N LEU A 2 -15.34 4.41 5.62
CA LEU A 2 -15.00 3.62 6.83
C LEU A 2 -16.18 3.46 7.79
N ALA A 3 -16.93 4.53 8.07
CA ALA A 3 -18.12 4.50 8.94
C ALA A 3 -19.23 3.55 8.45
N SER A 4 -19.17 3.07 7.22
CA SER A 4 -20.14 2.14 6.65
C SER A 4 -19.61 0.70 6.52
N LEU A 5 -18.42 0.42 7.06
CA LEU A 5 -17.79 -0.90 7.01
C LEU A 5 -17.95 -1.69 8.34
N GLY A 6 -18.51 -1.06 9.38
CA GLY A 6 -18.72 -1.66 10.71
C GLY A 6 -18.90 -0.58 11.78
N ASP A 7 -19.03 -0.99 13.01
CA ASP A 7 -19.20 -0.10 14.17
C ASP A 7 -17.82 0.39 14.67
N TRP A 8 -17.13 1.18 13.83
CA TRP A 8 -15.83 1.74 14.14
C TRP A 8 -15.94 3.14 14.72
N GLU A 9 -15.22 3.41 15.81
CA GLU A 9 -14.87 4.78 16.20
C GLU A 9 -13.67 5.23 15.36
N ILE A 10 -13.86 6.24 14.50
CA ILE A 10 -12.88 6.62 13.49
C ILE A 10 -12.24 7.95 13.85
N THR A 11 -10.93 7.96 13.97
CA THR A 11 -10.12 9.19 13.98
C THR A 11 -9.42 9.35 12.64
N HIS A 12 -9.77 10.39 11.89
CA HIS A 12 -9.12 10.74 10.63
C HIS A 12 -8.06 11.82 10.87
N LEU A 13 -6.84 11.55 10.46
CA LEU A 13 -5.69 12.45 10.61
C LEU A 13 -5.05 12.68 9.24
N MET A 14 -4.63 13.91 9.00
CA MET A 14 -3.88 14.31 7.80
C MET A 14 -2.48 14.80 8.20
N HIS A 15 -1.52 14.79 7.27
CA HIS A 15 -0.23 15.41 7.50
C HIS A 15 -0.37 16.95 7.60
N PRO A 16 0.38 17.61 8.48
CA PRO A 16 1.44 17.07 9.35
C PRO A 16 0.93 16.44 10.68
N GLU A 17 -0.33 16.63 11.04
CA GLU A 17 -0.89 16.16 12.33
C GLU A 17 -0.81 14.63 12.48
N ALA A 18 -0.99 13.89 11.37
CA ALA A 18 -0.86 12.43 11.37
C ALA A 18 0.54 11.97 11.82
N GLU A 19 1.60 12.63 11.32
CA GLU A 19 2.97 12.32 11.71
C GLU A 19 3.22 12.56 13.20
N GLU A 20 2.72 13.69 13.73
CA GLU A 20 2.83 14.00 15.16
C GLU A 20 2.06 13.00 16.02
N ALA A 21 0.84 12.62 15.62
CA ALA A 21 -0.01 11.69 16.35
C ALA A 21 0.60 10.28 16.38
N VAL A 22 1.28 9.87 15.33
CA VAL A 22 2.05 8.62 15.31
C VAL A 22 3.28 8.74 16.18
N ALA A 23 4.10 9.79 15.99
CA ALA A 23 5.36 9.99 16.72
C ALA A 23 5.20 10.07 18.24
N ASN A 24 4.09 10.62 18.73
CA ASN A 24 3.76 10.67 20.16
C ASN A 24 2.99 9.45 20.67
N GLY A 25 2.74 8.45 19.81
CA GLY A 25 2.06 7.20 20.13
C GLY A 25 0.54 7.30 20.22
N ARG A 26 -0.08 8.48 20.08
CA ARG A 26 -1.54 8.66 20.18
C ARG A 26 -2.30 7.83 19.14
N ALA A 27 -1.90 7.93 17.87
CA ALA A 27 -2.53 7.18 16.78
C ALA A 27 -2.35 5.66 16.90
N LEU A 28 -1.31 5.21 17.60
CA LEU A 28 -0.95 3.80 17.69
C LEU A 28 -1.70 3.04 18.79
N GLN A 29 -2.55 3.71 19.55
CA GLN A 29 -3.43 3.07 20.55
C GLN A 29 -4.69 2.48 19.91
N ALA A 30 -5.06 2.90 18.70
CA ALA A 30 -6.19 2.34 17.97
C ALA A 30 -6.01 0.84 17.71
N ASP A 31 -7.12 0.08 17.75
CA ASP A 31 -7.12 -1.37 17.50
C ASP A 31 -6.63 -1.65 16.07
N ALA A 32 -7.09 -0.89 15.08
CA ALA A 32 -6.56 -0.90 13.72
C ALA A 32 -6.03 0.48 13.31
N VAL A 33 -4.98 0.49 12.48
CA VAL A 33 -4.49 1.70 11.80
C VAL A 33 -4.53 1.45 10.30
N LEU A 34 -5.06 2.42 9.56
CA LEU A 34 -5.07 2.42 8.10
C LEU A 34 -4.15 3.53 7.58
N PHE A 35 -3.12 3.15 6.85
CA PHE A 35 -2.24 4.05 6.11
C PHE A 35 -2.71 4.17 4.67
N TYR A 36 -2.97 5.39 4.22
CA TYR A 36 -3.39 5.70 2.85
C TYR A 36 -2.66 6.92 2.29
N ASP A 37 -1.62 7.35 2.94
CA ASP A 37 -0.90 8.58 2.66
C ASP A 37 0.41 8.34 1.90
N MET A 38 0.89 9.38 1.21
CA MET A 38 2.22 9.46 0.63
C MET A 38 3.14 10.28 1.55
N GLY A 39 3.32 9.81 2.79
CA GLY A 39 4.14 10.50 3.77
C GLY A 39 5.56 10.77 3.28
N GLY A 40 6.12 11.90 3.67
CA GLY A 40 7.50 12.26 3.40
C GLY A 40 7.75 12.92 2.04
N TYR A 41 6.76 13.04 1.17
CA TYR A 41 6.92 13.71 -0.13
C TYR A 41 6.50 15.18 -0.12
N THR A 42 7.17 15.95 -0.98
CA THR A 42 6.74 17.29 -1.40
C THR A 42 6.75 17.31 -2.93
N PHE A 43 5.57 17.55 -3.50
CA PHE A 43 5.38 17.66 -4.94
C PHE A 43 5.40 19.13 -5.36
N ALA A 44 6.08 19.41 -6.47
CA ALA A 44 6.08 20.68 -7.18
C ALA A 44 5.68 20.43 -8.65
N ASP A 45 5.60 21.49 -9.47
CA ASP A 45 5.02 21.39 -10.82
C ASP A 45 5.70 20.37 -11.74
N ASP A 46 7.01 20.15 -11.58
CA ASP A 46 7.83 19.28 -12.45
C ASP A 46 8.84 18.40 -11.70
N TRP A 47 8.74 18.35 -10.37
CA TRP A 47 9.69 17.60 -9.54
C TRP A 47 9.07 17.14 -8.22
N VAL A 48 9.69 16.15 -7.62
CA VAL A 48 9.33 15.62 -6.30
C VAL A 48 10.57 15.51 -5.43
N THR A 49 10.44 15.88 -4.17
CA THR A 49 11.45 15.59 -3.14
C THR A 49 10.87 14.70 -2.06
N SER A 50 11.76 13.98 -1.40
CA SER A 50 11.40 13.18 -0.24
C SER A 50 12.23 13.57 0.99
N ARG A 51 11.70 13.23 2.16
CA ARG A 51 12.39 13.28 3.43
C ARG A 51 12.06 12.05 4.26
N PRO A 52 12.96 11.58 5.12
CA PRO A 52 12.64 10.51 6.05
C PRO A 52 11.61 10.98 7.10
N PRO A 53 10.85 10.06 7.71
CA PRO A 53 10.08 10.38 8.91
C PRO A 53 11.01 10.63 10.09
N SER A 54 10.48 11.27 11.13
CA SER A 54 11.23 11.47 12.37
C SER A 54 11.59 10.12 13.03
N GLU A 55 12.66 10.10 13.83
CA GLU A 55 13.03 8.89 14.60
C GLU A 55 11.91 8.45 15.55
N ALA A 56 11.16 9.40 16.12
CA ALA A 56 10.04 9.11 16.99
C ALA A 56 8.92 8.39 16.21
N PHE A 57 8.62 8.83 14.99
CA PHE A 57 7.66 8.16 14.11
C PHE A 57 8.10 6.73 13.78
N ARG A 58 9.35 6.56 13.33
CA ARG A 58 9.90 5.21 13.00
C ARG A 58 9.80 4.26 14.20
N ARG A 59 10.27 4.71 15.35
CA ARG A 59 10.22 3.93 16.58
C ARG A 59 8.78 3.54 16.95
N ALA A 60 7.85 4.48 16.90
CA ALA A 60 6.47 4.25 17.24
C ALA A 60 5.81 3.20 16.32
N ILE A 61 6.07 3.24 14.99
CA ILE A 61 5.59 2.21 14.05
C ILE A 61 6.17 0.84 14.39
N VAL A 62 7.48 0.75 14.62
CA VAL A 62 8.15 -0.51 14.98
C VAL A 62 7.58 -1.06 16.29
N GLU A 63 7.38 -0.22 17.31
CA GLU A 63 6.80 -0.59 18.60
C GLU A 63 5.36 -1.10 18.45
N ARG A 64 4.55 -0.51 17.55
CA ARG A 64 3.21 -1.02 17.27
C ARG A 64 3.26 -2.48 16.80
N PHE A 65 4.05 -2.79 15.78
CA PHE A 65 4.19 -4.17 15.30
C PHE A 65 4.82 -5.10 16.34
N ALA A 66 5.78 -4.61 17.12
CA ALA A 66 6.39 -5.37 18.21
C ALA A 66 5.38 -5.70 19.32
N SER A 67 4.39 -4.85 19.56
CA SER A 67 3.32 -5.06 20.53
C SER A 67 2.22 -6.03 20.08
N GLY A 68 2.30 -6.55 18.85
CA GLY A 68 1.30 -7.45 18.27
C GLY A 68 0.13 -6.74 17.60
N ARG A 69 0.17 -5.41 17.45
CA ARG A 69 -0.90 -4.61 16.82
C ARG A 69 -0.62 -4.43 15.32
N GLY A 70 -1.56 -4.87 14.50
CA GLY A 70 -1.44 -4.84 13.05
C GLY A 70 -1.81 -3.50 12.42
N ALA A 71 -1.65 -3.45 11.08
CA ALA A 71 -2.04 -2.30 10.27
C ALA A 71 -2.54 -2.74 8.90
N VAL A 72 -3.39 -1.90 8.29
CA VAL A 72 -3.73 -1.95 6.86
C VAL A 72 -2.99 -0.82 6.17
N ALA A 73 -2.40 -1.10 5.02
CA ALA A 73 -1.83 -0.10 4.14
C ALA A 73 -2.55 -0.18 2.79
N MET A 74 -2.89 0.96 2.22
CA MET A 74 -3.61 1.02 0.97
C MET A 74 -2.90 1.91 -0.03
N HIS A 75 -2.97 1.48 -1.28
CA HIS A 75 -2.68 2.24 -2.49
C HIS A 75 -1.42 3.11 -2.35
N HIS A 76 -1.57 4.41 -2.12
CA HIS A 76 -0.49 5.38 -2.01
C HIS A 76 0.55 5.07 -0.92
N ALA A 77 0.19 4.31 0.11
CA ALA A 77 1.12 3.95 1.17
C ALA A 77 2.37 3.20 0.67
N LEU A 78 2.27 2.51 -0.51
CA LEU A 78 3.40 1.81 -1.14
C LEU A 78 4.50 2.78 -1.62
N ALA A 79 4.12 4.02 -1.93
CA ALA A 79 5.05 5.08 -2.31
C ALA A 79 5.60 5.85 -1.10
N GLY A 80 4.85 5.89 0.01
CA GLY A 80 5.17 6.70 1.18
C GLY A 80 6.56 6.44 1.76
N TRP A 81 7.13 7.45 2.41
CA TRP A 81 8.39 7.39 3.16
C TRP A 81 9.58 6.85 2.36
N ALA A 82 9.80 7.38 1.16
CA ALA A 82 10.85 6.94 0.23
C ALA A 82 12.24 6.82 0.85
N ASP A 83 12.56 7.69 1.83
CA ASP A 83 13.84 7.71 2.53
C ASP A 83 13.84 6.87 3.82
N TRP A 84 12.94 5.89 3.90
CA TRP A 84 12.89 4.92 4.99
C TRP A 84 12.73 3.49 4.44
N PRO A 85 13.85 2.82 4.07
CA PRO A 85 13.82 1.48 3.46
C PRO A 85 13.06 0.43 4.28
N GLU A 86 13.13 0.50 5.62
CA GLU A 86 12.44 -0.45 6.50
C GLU A 86 10.90 -0.34 6.40
N TRP A 87 10.37 0.82 6.00
CA TRP A 87 8.94 0.97 5.70
C TRP A 87 8.53 0.06 4.54
N HIS A 88 9.33 0.04 3.47
CA HIS A 88 9.07 -0.79 2.29
C HIS A 88 9.26 -2.27 2.60
N ASP A 89 10.24 -2.61 3.46
CA ASP A 89 10.40 -3.97 3.95
C ASP A 89 9.18 -4.41 4.79
N MET A 90 8.63 -3.55 5.63
CA MET A 90 7.40 -3.83 6.38
C MET A 90 6.21 -3.99 5.44
N LEU A 91 6.05 -3.13 4.44
CA LEU A 91 4.96 -3.21 3.45
C LEU A 91 5.05 -4.44 2.55
N GLY A 92 6.27 -4.90 2.23
CA GLY A 92 6.51 -5.98 1.28
C GLY A 92 6.59 -5.51 -0.18
N GLY A 93 6.89 -4.23 -0.41
CA GLY A 93 7.05 -3.66 -1.74
C GLY A 93 7.35 -2.17 -1.71
N ARG A 94 7.66 -1.60 -2.88
CA ARG A 94 7.99 -0.19 -3.04
C ARG A 94 7.54 0.35 -4.39
N PHE A 95 6.87 1.51 -4.38
CA PHE A 95 6.65 2.34 -5.56
C PHE A 95 7.66 3.48 -5.59
N LEU A 96 8.30 3.70 -6.73
CA LEU A 96 9.32 4.73 -6.95
C LEU A 96 8.78 5.82 -7.88
N TYR A 97 8.69 7.07 -7.42
CA TYR A 97 8.37 8.21 -8.30
C TYR A 97 9.51 8.62 -9.21
N THR A 98 10.74 8.32 -8.83
CA THR A 98 11.97 8.58 -9.62
C THR A 98 12.85 7.35 -9.54
N PRO A 99 13.75 7.11 -10.54
CA PRO A 99 14.73 6.05 -10.43
C PRO A 99 15.50 6.12 -9.11
N GLY A 100 15.70 4.97 -8.50
CA GLY A 100 16.31 4.88 -7.18
C GLY A 100 16.91 3.51 -6.89
N GLU A 101 17.06 3.18 -5.62
CA GLU A 101 17.60 1.91 -5.19
C GLU A 101 16.57 1.16 -4.33
N VAL A 102 16.38 -0.13 -4.58
CA VAL A 102 15.58 -1.03 -3.76
C VAL A 102 16.48 -2.15 -3.27
N ARG A 103 16.70 -2.22 -1.94
CA ARG A 103 17.54 -3.26 -1.31
C ARG A 103 18.95 -3.38 -1.93
N GLY A 104 19.59 -2.24 -2.22
CA GLY A 104 20.93 -2.20 -2.81
C GLY A 104 20.97 -2.43 -4.32
N VAL A 105 19.82 -2.57 -4.98
CA VAL A 105 19.74 -2.77 -6.43
C VAL A 105 19.15 -1.53 -7.10
N PRO A 106 19.86 -0.91 -8.06
CA PRO A 106 19.29 0.20 -8.85
C PRO A 106 18.04 -0.24 -9.59
N GLN A 107 16.97 0.58 -9.50
CA GLN A 107 15.69 0.36 -10.14
C GLN A 107 15.27 1.60 -10.91
N LEU A 108 14.51 1.40 -11.99
CA LEU A 108 13.79 2.48 -12.65
C LEU A 108 12.65 2.98 -11.74
N ASP A 109 12.09 4.12 -12.10
CA ASP A 109 10.82 4.56 -11.54
C ASP A 109 9.71 3.57 -11.85
N SER A 110 8.74 3.49 -10.97
CA SER A 110 7.58 2.61 -11.10
C SER A 110 6.63 3.07 -12.21
N GLY A 111 5.76 2.17 -12.63
CA GLY A 111 4.71 2.46 -13.59
C GLY A 111 3.36 2.68 -12.92
N TYR A 112 2.52 3.50 -13.53
CA TYR A 112 1.13 3.70 -13.16
C TYR A 112 0.20 3.55 -14.35
N ARG A 113 -1.06 3.16 -14.09
CA ARG A 113 -2.11 3.12 -15.10
C ARG A 113 -3.47 3.36 -14.46
N HIS A 114 -4.06 4.54 -14.69
CA HIS A 114 -5.40 4.88 -14.21
C HIS A 114 -6.49 4.14 -15.00
N ASP A 115 -7.66 4.02 -14.38
CA ASP A 115 -8.90 3.57 -15.01
C ASP A 115 -8.81 2.20 -15.70
N VAL A 116 -8.09 1.25 -15.11
CA VAL A 116 -8.01 -0.12 -15.62
C VAL A 116 -9.19 -0.94 -15.11
N GLU A 117 -10.00 -1.48 -16.01
CA GLU A 117 -10.92 -2.56 -15.68
C GLU A 117 -10.18 -3.89 -15.79
N TYR A 118 -10.22 -4.67 -14.72
CA TYR A 118 -9.55 -5.99 -14.66
C TYR A 118 -10.31 -6.96 -13.79
N THR A 119 -10.03 -8.25 -13.98
CA THR A 119 -10.49 -9.33 -13.09
C THR A 119 -9.50 -9.49 -11.94
N ALA A 120 -9.98 -9.31 -10.73
CA ALA A 120 -9.25 -9.62 -9.51
C ALA A 120 -9.57 -11.08 -9.10
N SER A 121 -8.53 -11.91 -9.05
CA SER A 121 -8.63 -13.33 -8.66
C SER A 121 -8.14 -13.53 -7.24
N VAL A 122 -9.00 -14.04 -6.37
CA VAL A 122 -8.66 -14.45 -4.99
C VAL A 122 -7.84 -15.73 -5.06
N VAL A 123 -6.59 -15.69 -4.59
CA VAL A 123 -5.63 -16.79 -4.71
C VAL A 123 -5.33 -17.50 -3.39
N ALA A 124 -5.82 -16.97 -2.27
CA ALA A 124 -5.66 -17.58 -0.95
C ALA A 124 -6.97 -17.60 -0.16
N ASP A 125 -7.20 -18.66 0.61
CA ASP A 125 -8.24 -18.72 1.62
C ASP A 125 -7.69 -18.06 2.90
N HIS A 126 -8.14 -16.84 3.16
CA HIS A 126 -7.63 -16.00 4.25
C HIS A 126 -8.78 -15.20 4.88
N PRO A 127 -8.75 -14.82 6.18
CA PRO A 127 -9.78 -13.98 6.78
C PRO A 127 -10.10 -12.72 5.96
N VAL A 128 -9.09 -12.07 5.38
CA VAL A 128 -9.24 -10.88 4.53
C VAL A 128 -10.06 -11.14 3.28
N THR A 129 -10.02 -12.36 2.73
CA THR A 129 -10.77 -12.75 1.51
C THR A 129 -12.08 -13.47 1.81
N ALA A 130 -12.47 -13.57 3.08
CA ALA A 130 -13.69 -14.27 3.49
C ALA A 130 -14.95 -13.62 2.89
N GLY A 131 -15.82 -14.46 2.28
CA GLY A 131 -17.07 -14.02 1.66
C GLY A 131 -16.90 -13.22 0.37
N ILE A 132 -15.71 -13.23 -0.23
CA ILE A 132 -15.43 -12.64 -1.55
C ILE A 132 -15.44 -13.79 -2.59
N PRO A 133 -16.07 -13.59 -3.77
CA PRO A 133 -16.03 -14.61 -4.83
C PRO A 133 -14.58 -14.82 -5.32
N ARG A 134 -14.31 -15.99 -5.90
CA ARG A 134 -12.96 -16.29 -6.45
C ARG A 134 -12.49 -15.31 -7.50
N GLU A 135 -13.42 -14.69 -8.21
CA GLU A 135 -13.13 -13.65 -9.21
C GLU A 135 -14.18 -12.54 -9.11
N PHE A 136 -13.74 -11.31 -9.30
CA PHE A 136 -14.62 -10.14 -9.41
C PHE A 136 -13.98 -9.07 -10.28
N THR A 137 -14.79 -8.30 -10.98
CA THR A 137 -14.31 -7.19 -11.79
C THR A 137 -14.18 -5.93 -10.93
N VAL A 138 -13.12 -5.18 -11.13
CA VAL A 138 -12.90 -3.86 -10.53
C VAL A 138 -12.29 -2.91 -11.56
N THR A 139 -12.60 -1.62 -11.45
CA THR A 139 -11.92 -0.56 -12.21
C THR A 139 -11.17 0.32 -11.21
N ASP A 140 -9.85 0.41 -11.37
CA ASP A 140 -9.00 1.18 -10.47
C ASP A 140 -7.67 1.55 -11.14
N GLU A 141 -6.81 2.28 -10.44
CA GLU A 141 -5.41 2.44 -10.84
C GLU A 141 -4.61 1.17 -10.50
N LEU A 142 -3.66 0.84 -11.37
CA LEU A 142 -2.67 -0.22 -11.13
C LEU A 142 -1.25 0.34 -11.11
N TYR A 143 -0.40 -0.24 -10.27
CA TYR A 143 1.01 0.08 -10.11
C TYR A 143 1.91 -1.07 -10.62
N LEU A 144 2.78 -0.76 -11.57
CA LEU A 144 3.92 -1.60 -11.91
C LEU A 144 5.07 -1.21 -10.97
N ALA A 145 5.17 -1.89 -9.85
CA ALA A 145 6.06 -1.57 -8.72
C ALA A 145 6.85 -2.81 -8.27
N GLU A 146 7.89 -2.60 -7.48
CA GLU A 146 8.64 -3.69 -6.87
C GLU A 146 7.84 -4.32 -5.73
N ILE A 147 7.43 -5.59 -5.88
CA ILE A 147 6.77 -6.39 -4.86
C ILE A 147 7.70 -7.53 -4.41
N PHE A 148 7.91 -7.65 -3.11
CA PHE A 148 8.79 -8.66 -2.52
C PHE A 148 8.04 -9.98 -2.36
N GLU A 149 7.65 -10.60 -3.48
CA GLU A 149 6.73 -11.77 -3.51
C GLU A 149 7.17 -12.95 -2.64
N ALA A 150 8.47 -13.16 -2.47
CA ALA A 150 8.99 -14.23 -1.61
C ALA A 150 8.74 -14.00 -0.10
N GLU A 151 8.32 -12.78 0.28
CA GLU A 151 8.16 -12.38 1.68
C GLU A 151 6.71 -12.01 2.03
N VAL A 152 5.81 -12.07 1.08
CA VAL A 152 4.39 -11.77 1.26
C VAL A 152 3.54 -12.98 0.93
N GLU A 153 2.36 -13.06 1.51
CA GLU A 153 1.32 -14.01 1.16
C GLU A 153 0.35 -13.33 0.19
N PRO A 154 0.37 -13.64 -1.13
CA PRO A 154 -0.54 -13.06 -2.09
C PRO A 154 -1.99 -13.46 -1.76
N LEU A 155 -2.89 -12.49 -1.69
CA LEU A 155 -4.31 -12.69 -1.46
C LEU A 155 -5.13 -12.53 -2.73
N VAL A 156 -4.75 -11.53 -3.56
CA VAL A 156 -5.46 -11.22 -4.81
C VAL A 156 -4.45 -10.90 -5.90
N ARG A 157 -4.68 -11.44 -7.09
CA ARG A 157 -3.92 -11.12 -8.31
C ARG A 157 -4.84 -10.53 -9.37
N SER A 158 -4.31 -9.65 -10.21
CA SER A 158 -4.96 -9.09 -11.39
C SER A 158 -4.68 -9.95 -12.62
N ASP A 159 -5.62 -10.06 -13.56
CA ASP A 159 -5.42 -10.63 -14.89
C ASP A 159 -4.78 -9.62 -15.87
N TYR A 160 -4.60 -8.36 -15.47
CA TYR A 160 -3.94 -7.34 -16.28
C TYR A 160 -2.47 -7.67 -16.53
N GLY A 161 -1.94 -7.29 -17.68
CA GLY A 161 -0.54 -7.52 -18.03
C GLY A 161 0.41 -6.51 -17.40
N PHE A 162 1.20 -6.91 -16.41
CA PHE A 162 2.17 -6.05 -15.72
C PHE A 162 3.48 -5.95 -16.51
N THR A 163 3.41 -5.31 -17.66
CA THR A 163 4.54 -5.05 -18.56
C THR A 163 4.58 -3.56 -18.92
N ARG A 164 5.76 -3.05 -19.28
CA ARG A 164 5.95 -1.63 -19.62
C ARG A 164 4.96 -1.09 -20.66
N ASP A 165 4.51 -1.94 -21.58
CA ASP A 165 3.61 -1.49 -22.66
C ASP A 165 2.21 -1.13 -22.15
N ASN A 166 1.84 -1.61 -20.98
CA ASN A 166 0.55 -1.38 -20.35
C ASN A 166 0.59 -0.25 -19.29
N PHE A 167 1.77 0.24 -18.92
CA PHE A 167 1.95 1.25 -17.89
C PHE A 167 2.66 2.50 -18.42
N TYR A 168 2.67 3.54 -17.63
CA TYR A 168 3.35 4.81 -17.89
C TYR A 168 4.36 5.09 -16.78
N SER A 169 5.47 5.74 -17.12
CA SER A 169 6.52 6.13 -16.17
C SER A 169 6.01 7.14 -15.14
N ALA A 170 6.21 6.87 -13.87
CA ALA A 170 5.90 7.81 -12.80
C ALA A 170 6.78 9.06 -12.88
N ALA A 171 8.07 8.93 -13.20
CA ALA A 171 8.99 10.05 -13.34
C ALA A 171 8.61 10.99 -14.47
N LEU A 172 8.17 10.44 -15.61
CA LEU A 172 7.66 11.26 -16.72
C LEU A 172 6.36 11.96 -16.31
N GLY A 173 5.48 11.28 -15.56
CA GLY A 173 4.26 11.89 -15.02
C GLY A 173 4.56 13.08 -14.11
N ILE A 174 5.50 12.93 -13.17
CA ILE A 174 5.94 14.02 -12.27
C ILE A 174 6.56 15.19 -13.05
N SER A 175 7.33 14.92 -14.10
CA SER A 175 7.93 15.97 -14.95
C SER A 175 6.94 16.65 -15.89
N GLY A 176 5.63 16.41 -15.74
CA GLY A 176 4.57 17.03 -16.54
C GLY A 176 4.25 16.30 -17.85
N THR A 177 4.88 15.15 -18.13
CA THR A 177 4.60 14.34 -19.33
C THR A 177 3.73 13.13 -18.97
N LEU A 178 2.48 13.41 -18.65
CA LEU A 178 1.50 12.38 -18.25
C LEU A 178 1.31 11.32 -19.36
N TYR A 179 1.05 10.09 -18.93
CA TYR A 179 0.74 8.96 -19.82
C TYR A 179 1.83 8.65 -20.85
N SER A 180 3.10 8.95 -20.52
CA SER A 180 4.26 8.66 -21.34
C SER A 180 5.08 7.49 -20.80
N ARG A 181 5.71 6.78 -21.72
CA ARG A 181 6.72 5.74 -21.46
C ARG A 181 7.95 5.90 -22.35
N GLU A 182 8.16 7.10 -22.86
CA GLU A 182 9.28 7.38 -23.77
C GLU A 182 10.62 7.16 -23.06
N GLY A 183 11.46 6.30 -23.63
CA GLY A 183 12.76 5.95 -23.04
C GLY A 183 12.70 5.15 -21.73
N TRP A 184 11.51 4.77 -21.25
CA TRP A 184 11.33 3.99 -20.04
C TRP A 184 11.17 2.50 -20.38
N ASP A 185 12.15 1.69 -19.98
CA ASP A 185 12.23 0.26 -20.31
C ASP A 185 12.16 -0.60 -19.02
N HIS A 186 11.06 -0.46 -18.31
CA HIS A 186 10.81 -1.18 -17.06
C HIS A 186 10.59 -2.68 -17.32
N PRO A 187 11.23 -3.58 -16.55
CA PRO A 187 11.00 -5.01 -16.66
C PRO A 187 9.55 -5.37 -16.29
N PRO A 188 9.04 -6.55 -16.70
CA PRO A 188 7.78 -7.04 -16.20
C PRO A 188 7.78 -7.16 -14.67
N GLY A 189 6.66 -6.81 -14.03
CA GLY A 189 6.49 -6.84 -12.59
C GLY A 189 5.41 -7.80 -12.12
N SER A 190 5.17 -7.79 -10.81
CA SER A 190 4.16 -8.60 -10.14
C SER A 190 2.74 -8.08 -10.43
N ASN A 191 1.82 -9.01 -10.67
CA ASN A 191 0.38 -8.72 -10.75
C ASN A 191 -0.35 -8.91 -9.40
N CYS A 192 0.39 -9.03 -8.31
CA CYS A 192 -0.18 -9.11 -6.96
C CYS A 192 -0.71 -7.75 -6.54
N VAL A 193 -2.02 -7.64 -6.29
CA VAL A 193 -2.72 -6.39 -5.96
C VAL A 193 -3.23 -6.34 -4.52
N ALA A 194 -3.15 -7.47 -3.79
CA ALA A 194 -3.38 -7.49 -2.35
C ALA A 194 -2.58 -8.64 -1.72
N TRP A 195 -2.02 -8.37 -0.54
CA TRP A 195 -1.24 -9.36 0.19
C TRP A 195 -1.30 -9.16 1.70
N HIS A 196 -0.95 -10.21 2.41
CA HIS A 196 -0.68 -10.20 3.83
C HIS A 196 0.82 -10.40 4.08
N LYS A 197 1.34 -9.77 5.12
CA LYS A 197 2.69 -9.98 5.62
C LYS A 197 2.68 -9.91 7.14
N ARG A 198 3.46 -10.76 7.81
CA ARG A 198 3.76 -10.59 9.23
C ARG A 198 5.01 -9.73 9.38
N VAL A 199 4.85 -8.55 9.95
CA VAL A 199 5.96 -7.65 10.30
C VAL A 199 6.49 -8.09 11.66
N THR A 200 7.76 -8.51 11.72
CA THR A 200 8.37 -9.09 12.92
C THR A 200 9.60 -8.28 13.33
N PRO A 201 9.43 -7.20 14.12
CA PRO A 201 10.58 -6.50 14.71
C PRO A 201 11.43 -7.41 15.58
N PRO A 202 12.75 -7.16 15.70
CA PRO A 202 13.64 -7.97 16.50
C PRO A 202 13.12 -8.18 17.93
N GLY A 203 13.12 -9.45 18.39
CA GLY A 203 12.70 -9.81 19.75
C GLY A 203 11.18 -9.85 19.98
N SER A 204 10.36 -9.75 18.93
CA SER A 204 8.92 -9.82 19.02
C SER A 204 8.32 -10.95 18.18
N SER A 205 7.05 -11.31 18.46
CA SER A 205 6.26 -12.22 17.60
C SER A 205 5.72 -11.52 16.36
N GLY A 206 5.82 -10.20 16.31
CA GLY A 206 5.32 -9.37 15.23
C GLY A 206 3.79 -9.29 15.16
N ALA A 207 3.31 -8.57 14.15
CA ALA A 207 1.89 -8.34 13.90
C ALA A 207 1.55 -8.39 12.41
N PRO A 208 0.27 -8.61 12.05
CA PRO A 208 -0.14 -8.64 10.66
C PRO A 208 -0.10 -7.24 10.02
N LEU A 209 0.31 -7.19 8.77
CA LEU A 209 0.11 -6.07 7.86
C LEU A 209 -0.62 -6.59 6.63
N VAL A 210 -1.69 -5.91 6.23
CA VAL A 210 -2.40 -6.17 4.98
C VAL A 210 -2.19 -4.99 4.06
N TYR A 211 -1.73 -5.24 2.84
CA TYR A 211 -1.70 -4.22 1.80
C TYR A 211 -2.80 -4.49 0.76
N LEU A 212 -3.51 -3.42 0.40
CA LEU A 212 -4.52 -3.42 -0.65
C LEU A 212 -4.17 -2.33 -1.67
N GLN A 213 -3.91 -2.72 -2.92
CA GLN A 213 -3.60 -1.73 -3.97
C GLN A 213 -4.84 -0.93 -4.40
N PHE A 214 -6.04 -1.41 -4.11
CA PHE A 214 -7.28 -0.71 -4.42
C PHE A 214 -7.36 0.67 -3.75
N GLY A 215 -7.95 1.68 -4.46
CA GLY A 215 -8.36 2.88 -3.77
C GLY A 215 -7.98 4.22 -4.39
N ASP A 216 -7.54 4.30 -5.64
CA ASP A 216 -7.26 5.58 -6.29
C ASP A 216 -8.52 6.43 -6.47
N ASP A 217 -9.57 5.85 -7.03
CA ASP A 217 -10.79 6.57 -7.39
C ASP A 217 -11.96 6.27 -6.42
N PRO A 218 -12.80 7.26 -6.06
CA PRO A 218 -14.00 7.03 -5.27
C PRO A 218 -14.92 5.92 -5.80
N LYS A 219 -14.93 5.66 -7.12
CA LYS A 219 -15.71 4.57 -7.74
C LYS A 219 -15.27 3.19 -7.28
N THR A 220 -13.98 2.99 -6.99
CA THR A 220 -13.44 1.73 -6.47
C THR A 220 -14.17 1.32 -5.19
N TYR A 221 -14.50 2.30 -4.34
CA TYR A 221 -15.23 2.09 -3.10
C TYR A 221 -16.73 1.86 -3.27
N THR A 222 -17.26 1.90 -4.50
CA THR A 222 -18.62 1.43 -4.80
C THR A 222 -18.66 -0.08 -5.01
N ASN A 223 -17.51 -0.72 -5.28
CA ASN A 223 -17.40 -2.16 -5.45
C ASN A 223 -17.61 -2.88 -4.11
N PRO A 224 -18.63 -3.75 -3.99
CA PRO A 224 -18.95 -4.42 -2.73
C PRO A 224 -17.84 -5.38 -2.25
N HIS A 225 -17.06 -5.94 -3.18
CA HIS A 225 -15.99 -6.90 -2.86
C HIS A 225 -14.75 -6.17 -2.32
N VAL A 226 -14.41 -5.00 -2.88
CA VAL A 226 -13.34 -4.14 -2.33
C VAL A 226 -13.72 -3.65 -0.93
N ARG A 227 -14.97 -3.22 -0.73
CA ARG A 227 -15.47 -2.81 0.59
C ARG A 227 -15.41 -3.95 1.61
N ARG A 228 -15.85 -5.15 1.21
CA ARG A 228 -15.78 -6.33 2.06
C ARG A 228 -14.34 -6.65 2.43
N MET A 229 -13.42 -6.62 1.46
CA MET A 229 -11.99 -6.89 1.69
C MET A 229 -11.38 -5.89 2.67
N LEU A 230 -11.68 -4.60 2.54
CA LEU A 230 -11.22 -3.57 3.47
C LEU A 230 -11.79 -3.78 4.88
N ALA A 231 -13.08 -4.10 5.00
CA ALA A 231 -13.71 -4.41 6.29
C ALA A 231 -13.04 -5.62 6.96
N ASN A 232 -12.85 -6.70 6.20
CA ASN A 232 -12.17 -7.89 6.68
C ASN A 232 -10.71 -7.62 7.09
N ALA A 233 -9.98 -6.79 6.31
CA ALA A 233 -8.61 -6.43 6.62
C ALA A 233 -8.50 -5.65 7.94
N LEU A 234 -9.40 -4.69 8.16
CA LEU A 234 -9.46 -3.93 9.41
C LEU A 234 -9.76 -4.84 10.62
N ALA A 235 -10.78 -5.71 10.51
CA ALA A 235 -11.13 -6.68 11.55
C ALA A 235 -9.94 -7.64 11.83
N PHE A 236 -9.31 -8.17 10.81
CA PHE A 236 -8.17 -9.08 10.94
C PHE A 236 -6.99 -8.43 11.67
N VAL A 237 -6.61 -7.19 11.33
CA VAL A 237 -5.48 -6.52 11.99
C VAL A 237 -5.81 -6.01 13.39
N ALA A 238 -7.10 -5.80 13.70
CA ALA A 238 -7.60 -5.50 15.04
C ALA A 238 -7.63 -6.73 15.95
N GLY A 239 -7.47 -7.95 15.40
CA GLY A 239 -7.53 -9.20 16.15
C GLY A 239 -8.97 -9.69 16.39
N GLU A 240 -9.94 -9.19 15.64
CA GLU A 240 -11.31 -9.69 15.69
C GLU A 240 -11.42 -11.03 14.94
N PRO A 241 -12.25 -11.97 15.42
CA PRO A 241 -12.54 -13.18 14.65
C PRO A 241 -13.28 -12.82 13.35
N ALA A 242 -12.87 -13.42 12.24
CA ALA A 242 -13.50 -13.24 10.93
C ALA A 242 -14.91 -13.86 10.88
#